data_f684896ad0937a7f91bf70ada6702cb5
#
_entry.id   f684896ad0937a7f91bf70ada6702cb5
#
_cell.length_a   1.000
_cell.length_b   1.000
_cell.length_c   1.000
_cell.angle_alpha   90.00
_cell.angle_beta   90.00
_cell.angle_gamma   90.00
#
_symmetry.space_group_name_H-M   'P 1'
#
loop_
_entity.id
_entity.type
_entity.pdbx_description
1 polymer ?
#
loop_
_entity_poly.entity_id
_entity_poly.type
_entity_poly.pdbx_seq_one_letter_code
_entity_poly.pdbx_strand_id
1 'polypeptide(L)'
;METRNNQTVAFTGHRKERILQGFGNDPRILALIREAVAGMVIELYGQGYKEYYTGMASGFDMTAAEAVLQVRERYEGIKLIAAVPFRKQPLWFEAEDRLLYARLLERMDRVVMVSENYHKGCYLRRDEYMVRKADTVIAYWDLVPKGGTFYTVSKALESGKPVINLYERMK
;
A
#
# COMPACT_ATOMS: atom_id res chain seq x y z
N MET A 1 11.54 -29.27 1.43
CA MET A 1 10.61 -28.13 1.60
C MET A 1 11.37 -26.81 1.44
N GLU A 2 11.08 -26.10 0.39
CA GLU A 2 11.76 -24.83 0.15
C GLU A 2 11.23 -23.78 1.13
N THR A 3 12.12 -23.22 1.92
CA THR A 3 11.81 -22.07 2.74
C THR A 3 11.90 -20.83 1.86
N ARG A 4 10.83 -20.02 1.85
CA ARG A 4 10.88 -18.71 1.21
C ARG A 4 11.98 -17.87 1.88
N ASN A 5 12.89 -17.35 1.07
CA ASN A 5 13.95 -16.47 1.57
C ASN A 5 13.41 -15.08 1.92
N ASN A 6 12.29 -14.65 1.29
CA ASN A 6 11.69 -13.33 1.53
C ASN A 6 10.19 -13.47 1.74
N GLN A 7 9.68 -12.79 2.76
CA GLN A 7 8.24 -12.68 2.97
C GLN A 7 7.74 -11.37 2.37
N THR A 8 6.47 -11.34 2.01
CA THR A 8 5.87 -10.27 1.22
C THR A 8 4.74 -9.58 1.95
N VAL A 9 4.73 -8.26 1.89
CA VAL A 9 3.69 -7.40 2.44
C VAL A 9 2.95 -6.72 1.28
N ALA A 10 1.63 -6.60 1.39
CA ALA A 10 0.83 -5.74 0.53
C ALA A 10 0.19 -4.65 1.37
N PHE A 11 0.10 -3.45 0.80
CA PHE A 11 -0.56 -2.31 1.43
C PHE A 11 -1.95 -2.13 0.82
N THR A 12 -2.92 -1.76 1.66
CA THR A 12 -4.25 -1.34 1.22
C THR A 12 -4.79 -0.27 2.17
N GLY A 13 -5.37 0.79 1.63
CA GLY A 13 -5.89 1.85 2.49
C GLY A 13 -6.69 2.88 1.73
N HIS A 14 -7.27 3.78 2.50
CA HIS A 14 -8.16 4.81 1.96
C HIS A 14 -7.44 5.86 1.13
N ARG A 15 -8.20 6.48 0.25
CA ARG A 15 -7.76 7.63 -0.53
C ARG A 15 -7.55 8.82 0.39
N LYS A 16 -6.75 9.78 -0.08
CA LYS A 16 -6.34 10.96 0.67
C LYS A 16 -7.51 11.72 1.28
N GLU A 17 -8.56 11.96 0.50
CA GLU A 17 -9.73 12.71 0.95
C GLU A 17 -10.40 12.07 2.16
N ARG A 18 -10.54 10.75 2.14
CA ARG A 18 -11.17 10.01 3.24
C ARG A 18 -10.31 9.99 4.48
N ILE A 19 -8.99 9.89 4.32
CA ILE A 19 -8.05 9.96 5.44
C ILE A 19 -8.16 11.34 6.11
N LEU A 20 -8.09 12.40 5.31
CA LEU A 20 -8.15 13.77 5.83
C LEU A 20 -9.47 14.05 6.52
N GLN A 21 -10.60 13.61 5.97
CA GLN A 21 -11.91 13.81 6.58
C GLN A 21 -12.01 13.20 7.97
N GLY A 22 -11.34 12.08 8.20
CA GLY A 22 -11.32 11.41 9.50
C GLY A 22 -10.52 12.13 10.57
N PHE A 23 -9.73 13.14 10.20
CA PHE A 23 -8.83 13.86 11.10
C PHE A 23 -8.94 15.38 10.95
N GLY A 24 -10.15 15.89 10.74
CA GLY A 24 -10.40 17.33 10.67
C GLY A 24 -9.69 18.04 9.51
N ASN A 25 -9.40 17.31 8.43
CA ASN A 25 -8.69 17.81 7.26
C ASN A 25 -7.26 18.31 7.56
N ASP A 26 -6.65 17.81 8.62
CA ASP A 26 -5.27 18.17 8.99
C ASP A 26 -4.28 17.30 8.22
N PRO A 27 -3.47 17.89 7.32
CA PRO A 27 -2.54 17.10 6.48
C PRO A 27 -1.41 16.45 7.29
N ARG A 28 -1.18 16.85 8.54
CA ARG A 28 -0.16 16.22 9.40
C ARG A 28 -0.43 14.75 9.62
N ILE A 29 -1.69 14.29 9.47
CA ILE A 29 -2.01 12.88 9.61
C ILE A 29 -1.23 12.00 8.60
N LEU A 30 -0.98 12.50 7.42
CA LEU A 30 -0.24 11.74 6.40
C LEU A 30 1.20 11.48 6.84
N ALA A 31 1.85 12.46 7.48
CA ALA A 31 3.20 12.29 8.03
C ALA A 31 3.20 11.28 9.18
N LEU A 32 2.18 11.31 10.04
CA LEU A 32 2.06 10.34 11.13
C LEU A 32 1.84 8.93 10.60
N ILE A 33 1.04 8.77 9.57
CA ILE A 33 0.84 7.47 8.91
C ILE A 33 2.15 6.97 8.31
N ARG A 34 2.92 7.84 7.65
CA ARG A 34 4.21 7.47 7.08
C ARG A 34 5.17 6.97 8.16
N GLU A 35 5.24 7.66 9.30
CA GLU A 35 6.06 7.22 10.42
C GLU A 35 5.61 5.86 10.97
N ALA A 36 4.30 5.65 11.10
CA ALA A 36 3.75 4.39 11.58
C ALA A 36 4.08 3.24 10.63
N VAL A 37 3.96 3.47 9.32
CA VAL A 37 4.33 2.47 8.31
C VAL A 37 5.82 2.17 8.38
N ALA A 38 6.67 3.21 8.47
CA ALA A 38 8.12 3.01 8.54
C ALA A 38 8.50 2.15 9.75
N GLY A 39 7.93 2.42 10.91
CA GLY A 39 8.16 1.61 12.11
C GLY A 39 7.73 0.16 11.92
N MET A 40 6.59 -0.07 11.29
CA MET A 40 6.10 -1.41 11.02
C MET A 40 7.01 -2.15 10.01
N VAL A 41 7.47 -1.45 8.98
CA VAL A 41 8.39 -2.04 7.99
C VAL A 41 9.69 -2.48 8.66
N ILE A 42 10.25 -1.66 9.55
CA ILE A 42 11.47 -2.01 10.29
C ILE A 42 11.23 -3.28 11.14
N GLU A 43 10.11 -3.34 11.84
CA GLU A 43 9.75 -4.49 12.66
C GLU A 43 9.61 -5.76 11.81
N LEU A 44 8.89 -5.66 10.70
CA LEU A 44 8.69 -6.79 9.79
C LEU A 44 9.98 -7.20 9.08
N TYR A 45 10.84 -6.25 8.78
CA TYR A 45 12.17 -6.55 8.21
C TYR A 45 12.94 -7.52 9.12
N GLY A 46 12.89 -7.29 10.43
CA GLY A 46 13.52 -8.18 11.39
C GLY A 46 12.94 -9.59 11.39
N GLN A 47 11.74 -9.76 10.84
CA GLN A 47 11.07 -11.06 10.70
C GLN A 47 11.22 -11.66 9.30
N GLY A 48 12.01 -11.05 8.42
CA GLY A 48 12.27 -11.55 7.07
C GLY A 48 11.39 -10.98 5.97
N TYR A 49 10.57 -9.96 6.27
CA TYR A 49 9.72 -9.34 5.25
C TYR A 49 10.52 -8.30 4.47
N LYS A 50 10.83 -8.62 3.22
CA LYS A 50 11.65 -7.77 2.36
C LYS A 50 10.99 -7.28 1.09
N GLU A 51 9.84 -7.83 0.71
CA GLU A 51 9.12 -7.41 -0.48
C GLU A 51 7.82 -6.71 -0.10
N TYR A 52 7.58 -5.54 -0.71
CA TYR A 52 6.44 -4.68 -0.37
C TYR A 52 5.73 -4.25 -1.64
N TYR A 53 4.41 -4.51 -1.70
CA TYR A 53 3.56 -4.17 -2.85
C TYR A 53 2.64 -3.00 -2.49
N THR A 54 2.58 -2.01 -3.38
CA THR A 54 1.67 -0.87 -3.26
C THR A 54 0.88 -0.70 -4.53
N GLY A 55 -0.40 -0.34 -4.40
CA GLY A 55 -1.27 -0.09 -5.55
C GLY A 55 -1.12 1.30 -6.15
N MET A 56 -0.32 2.15 -5.53
CA MET A 56 -0.01 3.50 -6.02
C MET A 56 -1.21 4.42 -6.17
N ALA A 57 -2.30 4.16 -5.45
CA ALA A 57 -3.41 5.10 -5.36
C ALA A 57 -3.01 6.29 -4.48
N SER A 58 -3.65 7.43 -4.69
CA SER A 58 -3.42 8.59 -3.83
C SER A 58 -3.87 8.29 -2.40
N GLY A 59 -3.13 8.82 -1.41
CA GLY A 59 -3.42 8.59 0.00
C GLY A 59 -2.52 7.53 0.60
N PHE A 60 -3.10 6.50 1.21
CA PHE A 60 -2.34 5.52 1.97
C PHE A 60 -1.28 4.81 1.13
N ASP A 61 -1.63 4.38 -0.08
CA ASP A 61 -0.70 3.61 -0.92
C ASP A 61 0.60 4.35 -1.21
N MET A 62 0.50 5.63 -1.59
CA MET A 62 1.69 6.43 -1.87
C MET A 62 2.43 6.80 -0.59
N THR A 63 1.72 7.07 0.50
CA THR A 63 2.33 7.34 1.80
C THR A 63 3.13 6.13 2.28
N ALA A 64 2.57 4.94 2.12
CA ALA A 64 3.26 3.69 2.46
C ALA A 64 4.50 3.49 1.58
N ALA A 65 4.41 3.80 0.28
CA ALA A 65 5.55 3.71 -0.62
C ALA A 65 6.69 4.62 -0.17
N GLU A 66 6.38 5.87 0.23
CA GLU A 66 7.38 6.78 0.77
C GLU A 66 8.08 6.21 2.00
N ALA A 67 7.30 5.60 2.89
CA ALA A 67 7.83 5.00 4.10
C ALA A 67 8.78 3.83 3.79
N VAL A 68 8.41 2.96 2.86
CA VAL A 68 9.27 1.85 2.45
C VAL A 68 10.59 2.35 1.85
N LEU A 69 10.52 3.38 1.00
CA LEU A 69 11.72 3.96 0.40
C LEU A 69 12.65 4.56 1.46
N GLN A 70 12.09 5.21 2.48
CA GLN A 70 12.84 5.77 3.59
C GLN A 70 13.59 4.66 4.36
N VAL A 71 12.91 3.55 4.65
CA VAL A 71 13.51 2.42 5.36
C VAL A 71 14.56 1.73 4.48
N ARG A 72 14.30 1.61 3.18
CA ARG A 72 15.23 0.96 2.22
C ARG A 72 16.61 1.61 2.20
N GLU A 73 16.69 2.89 2.50
CA GLU A 73 17.98 3.60 2.55
C GLU A 73 18.93 3.03 3.61
N ARG A 74 18.39 2.41 4.67
CA ARG A 74 19.16 1.91 5.81
C ARG A 74 19.14 0.39 5.97
N TYR A 75 18.23 -0.29 5.29
CA TYR A 75 18.01 -1.74 5.44
C TYR A 75 18.14 -2.41 4.08
N GLU A 76 19.17 -3.23 3.92
CA GLU A 76 19.48 -3.87 2.64
C GLU A 76 18.47 -4.94 2.24
N GLY A 77 18.22 -5.04 0.94
CA GLY A 77 17.42 -6.12 0.37
C GLY A 77 15.94 -5.84 0.30
N ILE A 78 15.49 -4.67 0.77
CA ILE A 78 14.07 -4.29 0.65
C ILE A 78 13.75 -3.98 -0.82
N LYS A 79 12.66 -4.58 -1.31
CA LYS A 79 12.13 -4.36 -2.66
C LYS A 79 10.75 -3.74 -2.56
N LEU A 80 10.54 -2.66 -3.30
CA LEU A 80 9.24 -2.00 -3.41
C LEU A 80 8.69 -2.22 -4.83
N ILE A 81 7.48 -2.75 -4.91
CA ILE A 81 6.87 -3.16 -6.16
C ILE A 81 5.53 -2.43 -6.31
N ALA A 82 5.33 -1.78 -7.44
CA ALA A 82 4.07 -1.14 -7.76
C ALA A 82 3.17 -2.12 -8.51
N ALA A 83 1.94 -2.30 -8.05
CA ALA A 83 0.90 -3.03 -8.75
C ALA A 83 -0.13 -2.02 -9.26
N VAL A 84 0.03 -1.59 -10.50
CA VAL A 84 -0.75 -0.51 -11.07
C VAL A 84 -2.01 -1.07 -11.72
N PRO A 85 -3.21 -0.57 -11.37
CA PRO A 85 -4.47 -1.12 -11.89
C PRO A 85 -4.62 -0.87 -13.39
N PHE A 86 -4.20 0.30 -13.88
CA PHE A 86 -4.16 0.65 -15.30
C PHE A 86 -3.19 1.81 -15.50
N ARG A 87 -2.63 1.89 -16.72
CA ARG A 87 -1.51 2.80 -17.01
C ARG A 87 -1.81 4.27 -16.70
N LYS A 88 -3.01 4.73 -17.00
CA LYS A 88 -3.38 6.14 -16.87
C LYS A 88 -3.95 6.49 -15.49
N GLN A 89 -3.77 5.63 -14.49
CA GLN A 89 -4.26 5.90 -13.14
C GLN A 89 -3.95 7.32 -12.64
N PRO A 90 -2.72 7.84 -12.78
CA PRO A 90 -2.39 9.15 -12.20
C PRO A 90 -3.07 10.34 -12.87
N LEU A 91 -3.66 10.17 -14.05
CA LEU A 91 -4.32 11.30 -14.73
C LEU A 91 -5.50 11.87 -13.96
N TRP A 92 -6.07 11.10 -13.04
CA TRP A 92 -7.21 11.54 -12.23
C TRP A 92 -6.80 12.13 -10.88
N PHE A 93 -5.49 12.17 -10.63
CA PHE A 93 -4.96 12.74 -9.38
C PHE A 93 -4.79 14.26 -9.51
N GLU A 94 -4.77 14.94 -8.36
CA GLU A 94 -4.35 16.33 -8.31
C GLU A 94 -2.90 16.45 -8.75
N ALA A 95 -2.49 17.63 -9.22
CA ALA A 95 -1.16 17.85 -9.77
C ALA A 95 -0.03 17.43 -8.82
N GLU A 96 -0.17 17.74 -7.53
CA GLU A 96 0.80 17.37 -6.51
C GLU A 96 0.95 15.86 -6.40
N ASP A 97 -0.16 15.15 -6.39
CA ASP A 97 -0.15 13.69 -6.30
C ASP A 97 0.38 13.03 -7.58
N ARG A 98 0.15 13.65 -8.74
CA ARG A 98 0.74 13.17 -10.00
C ARG A 98 2.27 13.26 -9.99
N LEU A 99 2.81 14.35 -9.45
CA LEU A 99 4.26 14.51 -9.32
C LEU A 99 4.84 13.49 -8.35
N LEU A 100 4.18 13.27 -7.22
CA LEU A 100 4.61 12.26 -6.25
C LEU A 100 4.57 10.88 -6.88
N TYR A 101 3.50 10.54 -7.58
CA TYR A 101 3.36 9.27 -8.28
C TYR A 101 4.55 9.02 -9.23
N ALA A 102 4.87 10.02 -10.05
CA ALA A 102 5.97 9.90 -11.01
C ALA A 102 7.31 9.67 -10.33
N ARG A 103 7.59 10.41 -9.24
CA ARG A 103 8.82 10.24 -8.46
C ARG A 103 8.91 8.86 -7.84
N LEU A 104 7.82 8.39 -7.24
CA LEU A 104 7.78 7.08 -6.61
C LEU A 104 7.96 5.97 -7.63
N LEU A 105 7.31 6.10 -8.79
CA LEU A 105 7.38 5.08 -9.84
C LEU A 105 8.81 4.87 -10.33
N GLU A 106 9.59 5.95 -10.46
CA GLU A 106 11.00 5.88 -10.86
C GLU A 106 11.86 5.10 -9.85
N ARG A 107 11.44 5.04 -8.61
CA ARG A 107 12.19 4.41 -7.53
C ARG A 107 11.72 2.99 -7.21
N MET A 108 10.74 2.49 -7.94
CA MET A 108 10.26 1.12 -7.77
C MET A 108 11.30 0.11 -8.26
N ASP A 109 11.44 -0.99 -7.55
CA ASP A 109 12.28 -2.10 -8.00
C ASP A 109 11.61 -2.85 -9.14
N ARG A 110 10.28 -2.86 -9.18
CA ARG A 110 9.51 -3.47 -10.26
C ARG A 110 8.15 -2.79 -10.35
N VAL A 111 7.62 -2.70 -11.57
CA VAL A 111 6.26 -2.19 -11.82
C VAL A 111 5.48 -3.29 -12.52
N VAL A 112 4.36 -3.70 -11.94
CA VAL A 112 3.46 -4.68 -12.54
C VAL A 112 2.22 -3.93 -13.01
N MET A 113 1.99 -3.91 -14.31
CA MET A 113 0.81 -3.31 -14.93
C MET A 113 -0.28 -4.37 -14.99
N VAL A 114 -1.23 -4.32 -14.06
CA VAL A 114 -2.26 -5.37 -13.94
C VAL A 114 -3.22 -5.32 -15.14
N SER A 115 -3.58 -4.12 -15.59
CA SER A 115 -4.34 -3.93 -16.82
C SER A 115 -3.74 -2.75 -17.59
N GLU A 116 -3.78 -2.81 -18.91
CA GLU A 116 -3.26 -1.71 -19.72
C GLU A 116 -4.18 -0.50 -19.70
N ASN A 117 -5.47 -0.73 -19.85
CA ASN A 117 -6.49 0.31 -19.88
C ASN A 117 -7.46 0.18 -18.74
N TYR A 118 -8.12 1.30 -18.40
CA TYR A 118 -9.20 1.30 -17.41
C TYR A 118 -10.34 0.41 -17.88
N HIS A 119 -10.88 -0.40 -16.97
CA HIS A 119 -12.11 -1.14 -17.18
C HIS A 119 -12.78 -1.34 -15.81
N LYS A 120 -14.08 -1.62 -15.82
CA LYS A 120 -14.80 -1.90 -14.58
C LYS A 120 -14.17 -3.08 -13.88
N GLY A 121 -13.85 -2.92 -12.60
CA GLY A 121 -13.22 -3.96 -11.80
C GLY A 121 -11.70 -3.99 -11.85
N CYS A 122 -11.03 -3.06 -12.54
CA CYS A 122 -9.57 -3.07 -12.62
C CYS A 122 -8.91 -2.85 -11.26
N TYR A 123 -9.51 -2.04 -10.38
CA TYR A 123 -8.99 -1.84 -9.02
C TYR A 123 -9.09 -3.12 -8.19
N LEU A 124 -10.22 -3.82 -8.27
CA LEU A 124 -10.40 -5.08 -7.55
C LEU A 124 -9.45 -6.14 -8.06
N ARG A 125 -9.22 -6.20 -9.35
CA ARG A 125 -8.26 -7.13 -9.96
C ARG A 125 -6.85 -6.88 -9.46
N ARG A 126 -6.43 -5.60 -9.37
CA ARG A 126 -5.15 -5.22 -8.81
C ARG A 126 -5.05 -5.63 -7.34
N ASP A 127 -6.11 -5.38 -6.57
CA ASP A 127 -6.13 -5.70 -5.16
C ASP A 127 -6.04 -7.21 -4.93
N GLU A 128 -6.75 -8.00 -5.72
CA GLU A 128 -6.67 -9.47 -5.66
C GLU A 128 -5.27 -9.97 -6.00
N TYR A 129 -4.62 -9.36 -6.99
CA TYR A 129 -3.25 -9.68 -7.34
C TYR A 129 -2.31 -9.46 -6.14
N MET A 130 -2.43 -8.30 -5.48
CA MET A 130 -1.59 -8.00 -4.31
C MET A 130 -1.84 -8.95 -3.15
N VAL A 131 -3.11 -9.27 -2.87
CA VAL A 131 -3.45 -10.20 -1.79
C VAL A 131 -2.84 -11.57 -2.05
N ARG A 132 -2.88 -12.05 -3.30
CA ARG A 132 -2.27 -13.35 -3.64
C ARG A 132 -0.76 -13.37 -3.41
N LYS A 133 -0.08 -12.26 -3.66
CA LYS A 133 1.37 -12.15 -3.47
C LYS A 133 1.75 -12.02 -2.00
N ALA A 134 0.88 -11.46 -1.18
CA ALA A 134 1.20 -11.09 0.19
C ALA A 134 1.17 -12.28 1.15
N ASP A 135 2.06 -12.26 2.13
CA ASP A 135 1.99 -13.11 3.31
C ASP A 135 1.30 -12.36 4.46
N THR A 136 1.42 -11.04 4.48
CA THR A 136 0.81 -10.14 5.46
C THR A 136 0.31 -8.89 4.75
N VAL A 137 -0.82 -8.36 5.20
CA VAL A 137 -1.39 -7.11 4.67
C VAL A 137 -1.31 -6.04 5.75
N ILE A 138 -0.77 -4.88 5.40
CA ILE A 138 -0.83 -3.68 6.24
C ILE A 138 -1.91 -2.78 5.65
N ALA A 139 -2.92 -2.46 6.46
CA ALA A 139 -4.09 -1.71 6.02
C ALA A 139 -4.24 -0.39 6.77
N TYR A 140 -4.91 0.55 6.12
CA TYR A 140 -5.46 1.72 6.78
C TYR A 140 -6.95 1.76 6.45
N TRP A 141 -7.75 1.15 7.32
CA TRP A 141 -9.19 0.95 7.12
C TRP A 141 -9.94 1.46 8.35
N ASP A 142 -10.90 2.35 8.12
CA ASP A 142 -11.67 3.03 9.17
C ASP A 142 -12.82 2.20 9.76
N LEU A 143 -12.82 0.89 9.53
CA LEU A 143 -13.80 -0.07 10.02
C LEU A 143 -15.18 0.03 9.38
N VAL A 144 -15.37 0.95 8.45
CA VAL A 144 -16.65 1.05 7.73
C VAL A 144 -16.73 -0.10 6.70
N PRO A 145 -17.77 -0.95 6.75
CA PRO A 145 -17.84 -2.17 5.93
C PRO A 145 -18.30 -1.90 4.50
N LYS A 146 -17.58 -1.06 3.78
CA LYS A 146 -17.83 -0.77 2.37
C LYS A 146 -16.60 -0.16 1.71
N GLY A 147 -16.47 -0.33 0.41
CA GLY A 147 -15.41 0.24 -0.41
C GLY A 147 -14.26 -0.72 -0.67
N GLY A 148 -13.29 -0.25 -1.46
CA GLY A 148 -12.17 -1.08 -1.93
C GLY A 148 -11.28 -1.60 -0.81
N THR A 149 -10.98 -0.76 0.19
CA THR A 149 -10.13 -1.18 1.31
C THR A 149 -10.80 -2.28 2.13
N PHE A 150 -12.09 -2.12 2.44
CA PHE A 150 -12.85 -3.16 3.11
C PHE A 150 -12.82 -4.46 2.32
N TYR A 151 -13.04 -4.39 1.01
CA TYR A 151 -13.02 -5.55 0.13
C TYR A 151 -11.67 -6.27 0.22
N THR A 152 -10.57 -5.52 0.11
CA THR A 152 -9.21 -6.09 0.14
C THR A 152 -8.89 -6.72 1.49
N VAL A 153 -9.24 -6.06 2.59
CA VAL A 153 -9.07 -6.59 3.95
C VAL A 153 -9.86 -7.89 4.09
N SER A 154 -11.11 -7.91 3.63
CA SER A 154 -11.96 -9.11 3.71
C SER A 154 -11.36 -10.27 2.92
N LYS A 155 -10.85 -10.01 1.72
CA LYS A 155 -10.20 -11.05 0.91
C LYS A 155 -8.95 -11.61 1.57
N ALA A 156 -8.15 -10.76 2.19
CA ALA A 156 -6.96 -11.19 2.91
C ALA A 156 -7.34 -12.11 4.08
N LEU A 157 -8.32 -11.72 4.88
CA LEU A 157 -8.78 -12.51 6.02
C LEU A 157 -9.39 -13.84 5.58
N GLU A 158 -10.20 -13.85 4.52
CA GLU A 158 -10.77 -15.07 3.95
C GLU A 158 -9.67 -16.03 3.47
N SER A 159 -8.55 -15.50 3.02
CA SER A 159 -7.41 -16.27 2.55
C SER A 159 -6.47 -16.70 3.69
N GLY A 160 -6.84 -16.41 4.94
CA GLY A 160 -6.04 -16.78 6.11
C GLY A 160 -4.80 -15.94 6.32
N LYS A 161 -4.73 -14.75 5.72
CA LYS A 161 -3.56 -13.88 5.83
C LYS A 161 -3.76 -12.85 6.94
N PRO A 162 -2.74 -12.63 7.79
CA PRO A 162 -2.85 -11.62 8.84
C PRO A 162 -2.97 -10.21 8.25
N VAL A 163 -3.80 -9.39 8.89
CA VAL A 163 -4.00 -8.00 8.54
C VAL A 163 -3.65 -7.13 9.74
N ILE A 164 -2.76 -6.17 9.53
CA ILE A 164 -2.39 -5.18 10.53
C ILE A 164 -3.06 -3.88 10.13
N ASN A 165 -4.09 -3.46 10.87
CA ASN A 165 -4.82 -2.23 10.56
C ASN A 165 -4.27 -1.07 11.37
N LEU A 166 -3.51 -0.20 10.72
CA LEU A 166 -2.87 0.95 11.36
C LEU A 166 -3.88 1.98 11.87
N TYR A 167 -5.05 2.07 11.24
CA TYR A 167 -6.09 3.02 11.68
C TYR A 167 -6.40 2.87 13.16
N GLU A 168 -6.52 1.64 13.64
CA GLU A 168 -6.84 1.37 15.04
C GLU A 168 -5.74 1.85 15.99
N ARG A 169 -4.50 1.91 15.50
CA ARG A 169 -3.33 2.35 16.28
C ARG A 169 -3.16 3.86 16.27
N MET A 170 -3.86 4.58 15.38
CA MET A 170 -3.73 6.02 15.20
C MET A 170 -4.82 6.82 15.95
N LYS A 171 -5.74 6.14 16.61
CA LYS A 171 -6.81 6.79 17.37
C LYS A 171 -6.26 7.42 18.64
#